data_ea3aed8a839f0e67acf18952d2132948
#
_entry.id   ea3aed8a839f0e67acf18952d2132948
#
_cell.length_a   1.000
_cell.length_b   1.000
_cell.length_c   1.000
_cell.angle_alpha   90.00
_cell.angle_beta   90.00
_cell.angle_gamma   90.00
#
_symmetry.space_group_name_H-M   'P 1'
#
loop_
_entity.id
_entity.type
_entity.pdbx_description
1 polymer ?
#
loop_
_entity_poly.entity_id
_entity_poly.type
_entity_poly.pdbx_seq_one_letter_code
_entity_poly.pdbx_strand_id
1 'polypeptide(L)'
;GSIVSAACLAHDLGNPPFGHSGEKAISTYFSEGQGMALKKELSPMEWDDLTHFEGNANAFRILTHQFEGRRKGGFVMTYSTLASIVKYPFSSQLAGKKSKFGFFLSEEADYQKIAGELGIIRLSKPDEPLRYARHPLVYLVEAADDICYQMMDIEDAHKLKLLTHDETKGLYMQFFDEKRRKRIEEVCRIVTDVNEQIAYLRSSVRGALIKECTRVFTENEDKILNGEFEGPLIIHICSPLKEAYDNCSAIAFQRIYRSSDVLDIELAGFRVISTLIDLMINAVRSPEKSY
;
A
#
# COMPACT_ATOMS: atom_id res chain seq x y z
N GLY A 1 -15.61 -2.33 12.55
CA GLY A 1 -14.63 -3.41 12.67
C GLY A 1 -14.55 -4.26 11.40
N SER A 2 -15.59 -5.07 11.10
CA SER A 2 -15.53 -6.08 10.03
C SER A 2 -15.15 -5.55 8.64
N ILE A 3 -15.67 -4.38 8.22
CA ILE A 3 -15.34 -3.77 6.92
C ILE A 3 -13.84 -3.44 6.86
N VAL A 4 -13.30 -2.76 7.87
CA VAL A 4 -11.88 -2.39 7.91
C VAL A 4 -11.00 -3.64 7.96
N SER A 5 -11.37 -4.66 8.76
CA SER A 5 -10.61 -5.92 8.81
C SER A 5 -10.58 -6.63 7.46
N ALA A 6 -11.73 -6.71 6.77
CA ALA A 6 -11.80 -7.30 5.43
C ALA A 6 -10.99 -6.47 4.41
N ALA A 7 -11.05 -5.14 4.48
CA ALA A 7 -10.26 -4.26 3.63
C ALA A 7 -8.75 -4.41 3.88
N CYS A 8 -8.30 -4.49 5.14
CA CYS A 8 -6.90 -4.77 5.49
C CYS A 8 -6.39 -6.11 4.97
N LEU A 9 -7.26 -7.14 4.89
CA LEU A 9 -6.88 -8.43 4.31
C LEU A 9 -6.82 -8.40 2.78
N ALA A 10 -7.54 -7.48 2.15
CA ALA A 10 -7.71 -7.45 0.70
C ALA A 10 -6.84 -6.41 -0.03
N HIS A 11 -6.35 -5.39 0.67
CA HIS A 11 -5.72 -4.22 0.04
C HIS A 11 -4.45 -4.56 -0.78
N ASP A 12 -3.70 -5.59 -0.37
CA ASP A 12 -2.45 -6.02 -1.00
C ASP A 12 -2.61 -7.13 -2.05
N LEU A 13 -3.83 -7.60 -2.33
CA LEU A 13 -4.08 -8.68 -3.30
C LEU A 13 -3.60 -8.34 -4.72
N GLY A 14 -3.48 -7.07 -5.04
CA GLY A 14 -3.05 -6.59 -6.36
C GLY A 14 -1.55 -6.42 -6.52
N ASN A 15 -0.77 -6.52 -5.45
CA ASN A 15 0.67 -6.35 -5.52
C ASN A 15 1.29 -7.48 -6.33
N PRO A 16 2.12 -7.16 -7.34
CA PRO A 16 2.84 -8.19 -8.08
C PRO A 16 3.94 -8.80 -7.21
N PRO A 17 4.44 -9.99 -7.57
CA PRO A 17 5.66 -10.53 -6.97
C PRO A 17 6.79 -9.51 -7.01
N PHE A 18 7.62 -9.49 -5.97
CA PHE A 18 8.72 -8.54 -5.77
C PHE A 18 8.28 -7.08 -5.53
N GLY A 19 7.03 -6.85 -5.13
CA GLY A 19 6.51 -5.55 -4.70
C GLY A 19 6.73 -4.42 -5.71
N HIS A 20 7.29 -3.30 -5.27
CA HIS A 20 7.54 -2.13 -6.13
C HIS A 20 8.47 -2.42 -7.32
N SER A 21 9.43 -3.35 -7.17
CA SER A 21 10.28 -3.76 -8.29
C SER A 21 9.46 -4.48 -9.37
N GLY A 22 8.48 -5.29 -8.97
CA GLY A 22 7.52 -5.90 -9.89
C GLY A 22 6.62 -4.88 -10.58
N GLU A 23 6.05 -3.91 -9.85
CA GLU A 23 5.28 -2.80 -10.44
C GLU A 23 6.13 -2.03 -11.47
N LYS A 24 7.37 -1.72 -11.10
CA LYS A 24 8.31 -1.03 -11.99
C LYS A 24 8.64 -1.85 -13.23
N ALA A 25 8.83 -3.16 -13.09
CA ALA A 25 9.08 -4.05 -14.23
C ALA A 25 7.91 -4.05 -15.22
N ILE A 26 6.67 -4.12 -14.72
CA ILE A 26 5.46 -4.05 -15.55
C ILE A 26 5.39 -2.71 -16.29
N SER A 27 5.49 -1.60 -15.56
CA SER A 27 5.41 -0.26 -16.12
C SER A 27 6.52 0.00 -17.15
N THR A 28 7.76 -0.42 -16.86
CA THR A 28 8.91 -0.25 -17.76
C THR A 28 8.80 -1.12 -19.01
N TYR A 29 8.23 -2.32 -18.92
CA TYR A 29 7.99 -3.16 -20.10
C TYR A 29 7.14 -2.42 -21.14
N PHE A 30 6.10 -1.72 -20.72
CA PHE A 30 5.25 -0.94 -21.63
C PHE A 30 5.88 0.41 -22.01
N SER A 31 6.48 1.14 -21.09
CA SER A 31 6.96 2.50 -21.34
C SER A 31 8.29 2.56 -22.11
N GLU A 32 9.17 1.58 -21.93
CA GLU A 32 10.55 1.59 -22.44
C GLU A 32 10.95 0.28 -23.12
N GLY A 33 10.18 -0.80 -22.92
CA GLY A 33 10.48 -2.15 -23.40
C GLY A 33 9.72 -2.55 -24.66
N GLN A 34 9.61 -3.86 -24.87
CA GLN A 34 8.94 -4.45 -26.05
C GLN A 34 7.44 -4.11 -26.12
N GLY A 35 6.82 -3.87 -24.98
CA GLY A 35 5.41 -3.46 -24.90
C GLY A 35 5.11 -2.13 -25.58
N MET A 36 6.11 -1.29 -25.87
CA MET A 36 5.92 -0.04 -26.63
C MET A 36 5.27 -0.26 -28.00
N ALA A 37 5.44 -1.42 -28.60
CA ALA A 37 4.82 -1.78 -29.86
C ALA A 37 3.27 -1.74 -29.79
N LEU A 38 2.70 -1.97 -28.61
CA LEU A 38 1.26 -1.99 -28.37
C LEU A 38 0.63 -0.59 -28.29
N LYS A 39 1.42 0.46 -28.14
CA LYS A 39 0.92 1.84 -27.99
C LYS A 39 -0.05 2.29 -29.08
N LYS A 40 0.14 1.77 -30.30
CA LYS A 40 -0.70 2.11 -31.45
C LYS A 40 -2.05 1.37 -31.45
N GLU A 41 -2.15 0.32 -30.68
CA GLU A 41 -3.34 -0.56 -30.57
C GLU A 41 -4.24 -0.17 -29.39
N LEU A 42 -3.72 0.66 -28.46
CA LEU A 42 -4.37 1.05 -27.22
C LEU A 42 -4.81 2.51 -27.24
N SER A 43 -5.89 2.81 -26.56
CA SER A 43 -6.29 4.18 -26.26
C SER A 43 -5.27 4.86 -25.34
N PRO A 44 -5.22 6.21 -25.29
CA PRO A 44 -4.34 6.92 -24.36
C PRO A 44 -4.56 6.52 -22.89
N MET A 45 -5.80 6.26 -22.48
CA MET A 45 -6.12 5.87 -21.09
C MET A 45 -5.64 4.45 -20.76
N GLU A 46 -5.84 3.50 -21.67
CA GLU A 46 -5.29 2.14 -21.51
C GLU A 46 -3.77 2.15 -21.48
N TRP A 47 -3.16 3.03 -22.26
CA TRP A 47 -1.72 3.23 -22.24
C TRP A 47 -1.23 3.79 -20.92
N ASP A 48 -1.91 4.77 -20.36
CA ASP A 48 -1.60 5.33 -19.04
C ASP A 48 -1.74 4.28 -17.95
N ASP A 49 -2.76 3.42 -17.99
CA ASP A 49 -2.97 2.31 -17.07
C ASP A 49 -1.77 1.34 -17.03
N LEU A 50 -1.26 0.98 -18.20
CA LEU A 50 -0.17 0.03 -18.33
C LEU A 50 1.20 0.64 -17.97
N THR A 51 1.44 1.89 -18.36
CA THR A 51 2.72 2.58 -18.10
C THR A 51 2.86 3.10 -16.68
N HIS A 52 1.75 3.17 -15.92
CA HIS A 52 1.73 3.55 -14.52
C HIS A 52 1.25 2.41 -13.61
N PHE A 53 1.31 1.15 -14.06
CA PHE A 53 0.78 0.00 -13.31
C PHE A 53 0.97 0.14 -11.80
N GLU A 54 -0.10 -0.10 -11.03
CA GLU A 54 -0.16 0.14 -9.60
C GLU A 54 -0.93 -0.98 -8.89
N GLY A 55 -0.34 -1.54 -7.82
CA GLY A 55 -0.89 -2.68 -7.09
C GLY A 55 -2.26 -2.41 -6.45
N ASN A 56 -2.51 -1.20 -5.93
CA ASN A 56 -3.82 -0.88 -5.34
C ASN A 56 -4.93 -0.88 -6.40
N ALA A 57 -4.67 -0.34 -7.60
CA ALA A 57 -5.62 -0.41 -8.71
C ALA A 57 -5.86 -1.87 -9.14
N ASN A 58 -4.82 -2.68 -9.17
CA ASN A 58 -4.93 -4.10 -9.47
C ASN A 58 -5.68 -4.88 -8.39
N ALA A 59 -5.56 -4.51 -7.11
CA ALA A 59 -6.37 -5.10 -6.04
C ALA A 59 -7.86 -4.86 -6.27
N PHE A 60 -8.24 -3.64 -6.63
CA PHE A 60 -9.62 -3.31 -6.98
C PHE A 60 -10.11 -4.14 -8.18
N ARG A 61 -9.29 -4.24 -9.24
CA ARG A 61 -9.58 -5.09 -10.41
C ARG A 61 -9.78 -6.55 -10.04
N ILE A 62 -8.86 -7.16 -9.29
CA ILE A 62 -8.97 -8.58 -8.89
C ILE A 62 -10.27 -8.83 -8.14
N LEU A 63 -10.70 -7.90 -7.29
CA LEU A 63 -11.88 -8.04 -6.44
C LEU A 63 -13.20 -7.79 -7.18
N THR A 64 -13.21 -6.97 -8.22
CA THR A 64 -14.43 -6.56 -8.95
C THR A 64 -14.57 -7.23 -10.30
N HIS A 65 -13.46 -7.60 -10.95
CA HIS A 65 -13.47 -8.14 -12.30
C HIS A 65 -14.26 -9.44 -12.43
N GLN A 66 -15.08 -9.51 -13.46
CA GLN A 66 -15.79 -10.73 -13.82
C GLN A 66 -14.90 -11.61 -14.71
N PHE A 67 -14.23 -12.57 -14.12
CA PHE A 67 -13.53 -13.60 -14.87
C PHE A 67 -14.54 -14.51 -15.61
N GLU A 68 -14.12 -15.06 -16.77
CA GLU A 68 -14.95 -15.95 -17.55
C GLU A 68 -15.50 -17.12 -16.71
N GLY A 69 -16.78 -17.43 -16.88
CA GLY A 69 -17.46 -18.45 -16.11
C GLY A 69 -17.81 -18.08 -14.65
N ARG A 70 -17.53 -16.85 -14.22
CA ARG A 70 -17.84 -16.35 -12.88
C ARG A 70 -19.04 -15.41 -12.87
N ARG A 71 -19.58 -15.17 -11.67
CA ARG A 71 -20.69 -14.20 -11.46
C ARG A 71 -20.18 -12.78 -11.66
N LYS A 72 -21.10 -11.87 -12.02
CA LYS A 72 -20.82 -10.42 -11.97
C LYS A 72 -20.38 -9.99 -10.57
N GLY A 73 -19.47 -9.02 -10.49
CA GLY A 73 -18.99 -8.44 -9.25
C GLY A 73 -17.81 -9.17 -8.59
N GLY A 74 -17.15 -10.05 -9.33
CA GLY A 74 -15.93 -10.72 -8.89
C GLY A 74 -16.11 -11.50 -7.57
N PHE A 75 -15.46 -11.06 -6.51
CA PHE A 75 -15.58 -11.65 -5.16
C PHE A 75 -16.87 -11.28 -4.41
N VAL A 76 -17.74 -10.46 -5.03
CA VAL A 76 -19.02 -10.01 -4.44
C VAL A 76 -18.83 -9.34 -3.06
N MET A 77 -17.79 -8.50 -2.95
CA MET A 77 -17.52 -7.70 -1.76
C MET A 77 -18.56 -6.60 -1.59
N THR A 78 -18.77 -6.15 -0.35
CA THR A 78 -19.61 -4.96 -0.12
C THR A 78 -18.95 -3.70 -0.68
N TYR A 79 -19.74 -2.74 -1.14
CA TYR A 79 -19.23 -1.47 -1.66
C TYR A 79 -18.36 -0.72 -0.64
N SER A 80 -18.78 -0.72 0.64
CA SER A 80 -17.98 -0.11 1.70
C SER A 80 -16.60 -0.77 1.87
N THR A 81 -16.49 -2.10 1.69
CA THR A 81 -15.20 -2.78 1.75
C THR A 81 -14.35 -2.42 0.53
N LEU A 82 -14.93 -2.46 -0.68
CA LEU A 82 -14.23 -2.08 -1.92
C LEU A 82 -13.75 -0.62 -1.87
N ALA A 83 -14.60 0.31 -1.45
CA ALA A 83 -14.20 1.71 -1.32
C ALA A 83 -13.11 1.92 -0.26
N SER A 84 -13.05 1.06 0.77
CA SER A 84 -12.07 1.16 1.85
C SER A 84 -10.66 0.70 1.45
N ILE A 85 -10.49 0.00 0.32
CA ILE A 85 -9.17 -0.37 -0.20
C ILE A 85 -8.62 0.63 -1.21
N VAL A 86 -9.47 1.48 -1.80
CA VAL A 86 -9.04 2.41 -2.86
C VAL A 86 -8.40 3.66 -2.23
N LYS A 87 -7.10 3.58 -2.02
CA LYS A 87 -6.27 4.62 -1.39
C LYS A 87 -6.16 5.89 -2.26
N TYR A 88 -6.18 5.72 -3.57
CA TYR A 88 -6.02 6.78 -4.57
C TYR A 88 -7.23 6.83 -5.50
N PRO A 89 -8.36 7.43 -5.11
CA PRO A 89 -9.63 7.30 -5.84
C PRO A 89 -9.69 8.17 -7.10
N PHE A 90 -8.77 7.94 -8.02
CA PHE A 90 -8.65 8.63 -9.31
C PHE A 90 -8.03 7.73 -10.38
N SER A 91 -8.27 8.09 -11.66
CA SER A 91 -7.76 7.36 -12.82
C SER A 91 -6.27 7.54 -13.03
N SER A 92 -5.66 6.64 -13.82
CA SER A 92 -4.23 6.64 -14.15
C SER A 92 -3.73 7.93 -14.81
N GLN A 93 -4.61 8.67 -15.50
CA GLN A 93 -4.31 9.99 -16.07
C GLN A 93 -3.82 11.00 -15.01
N LEU A 94 -4.18 10.81 -13.74
CA LEU A 94 -3.77 11.64 -12.61
C LEU A 94 -2.63 11.04 -11.78
N ALA A 95 -2.08 9.90 -12.19
CA ALA A 95 -1.07 9.15 -11.43
C ALA A 95 0.21 9.93 -11.14
N GLY A 96 0.59 10.84 -12.02
CA GLY A 96 1.78 11.69 -11.88
C GLY A 96 3.09 10.88 -11.77
N LYS A 97 4.13 11.51 -11.25
CA LYS A 97 5.48 10.90 -11.12
C LYS A 97 5.52 9.71 -10.16
N LYS A 98 4.58 9.60 -9.23
CA LYS A 98 4.54 8.51 -8.25
C LYS A 98 3.79 7.27 -8.76
N SER A 99 3.21 7.32 -9.96
CA SER A 99 2.43 6.24 -10.57
C SER A 99 1.35 5.68 -9.63
N LYS A 100 0.67 6.53 -8.85
CA LYS A 100 -0.37 6.12 -7.90
C LYS A 100 -1.75 6.48 -8.44
N PHE A 101 -2.66 5.50 -8.53
CA PHE A 101 -4.05 5.63 -8.91
C PHE A 101 -4.86 4.45 -8.36
N GLY A 102 -6.18 4.46 -8.47
CA GLY A 102 -7.01 3.51 -7.70
C GLY A 102 -7.85 2.53 -8.52
N PHE A 103 -8.00 2.74 -9.82
CA PHE A 103 -8.74 1.86 -10.70
C PHE A 103 -8.30 2.05 -12.16
N PHE A 104 -8.26 0.96 -12.91
CA PHE A 104 -8.01 0.98 -14.35
C PHE A 104 -9.25 1.46 -15.09
N LEU A 105 -9.09 1.86 -16.35
CA LEU A 105 -10.20 2.24 -17.24
C LEU A 105 -11.31 1.18 -17.26
N SER A 106 -10.94 -0.08 -17.26
CA SER A 106 -11.89 -1.20 -17.28
C SER A 106 -12.77 -1.30 -16.03
N GLU A 107 -12.31 -0.80 -14.89
CA GLU A 107 -13.03 -0.80 -13.60
C GLU A 107 -13.60 0.59 -13.23
N GLU A 108 -13.42 1.60 -14.07
CA GLU A 108 -13.87 2.96 -13.81
C GLU A 108 -15.38 3.04 -13.56
N ALA A 109 -16.18 2.36 -14.38
CA ALA A 109 -17.63 2.33 -14.24
C ALA A 109 -18.07 1.65 -12.93
N ASP A 110 -17.36 0.62 -12.50
CA ASP A 110 -17.63 -0.05 -11.22
C ASP A 110 -17.33 0.88 -10.05
N TYR A 111 -16.21 1.61 -10.09
CA TYR A 111 -15.89 2.57 -9.05
C TYR A 111 -16.87 3.76 -9.01
N GLN A 112 -17.27 4.28 -10.15
CA GLN A 112 -18.31 5.33 -10.25
C GLN A 112 -19.63 4.88 -9.61
N LYS A 113 -20.06 3.65 -9.88
CA LYS A 113 -21.24 3.07 -9.25
C LYS A 113 -21.09 2.98 -7.73
N ILE A 114 -19.98 2.44 -7.25
CA ILE A 114 -19.69 2.33 -5.81
C ILE A 114 -19.69 3.71 -5.15
N ALA A 115 -19.03 4.69 -5.77
CA ALA A 115 -18.97 6.05 -5.26
C ALA A 115 -20.36 6.71 -5.18
N GLY A 116 -21.20 6.50 -6.20
CA GLY A 116 -22.58 7.00 -6.21
C GLY A 116 -23.44 6.39 -5.12
N GLU A 117 -23.40 5.06 -4.94
CA GLU A 117 -24.17 4.35 -3.91
C GLU A 117 -23.74 4.70 -2.47
N LEU A 118 -22.46 5.02 -2.28
CA LEU A 118 -21.93 5.41 -0.97
C LEU A 118 -21.94 6.92 -0.71
N GLY A 119 -22.33 7.74 -1.71
CA GLY A 119 -22.30 9.19 -1.60
C GLY A 119 -20.90 9.78 -1.51
N ILE A 120 -19.89 9.12 -2.10
CA ILE A 120 -18.52 9.62 -2.11
C ILE A 120 -18.44 10.85 -3.03
N ILE A 121 -17.88 11.93 -2.51
CA ILE A 121 -17.83 13.23 -3.19
C ILE A 121 -16.93 13.15 -4.42
N ARG A 122 -17.47 13.48 -5.59
CA ARG A 122 -16.69 13.67 -6.81
C ARG A 122 -15.98 15.03 -6.74
N LEU A 123 -14.66 15.03 -6.93
CA LEU A 123 -13.81 16.22 -6.87
C LEU A 123 -13.52 16.80 -8.26
N SER A 124 -13.56 15.95 -9.31
CA SER A 124 -13.34 16.39 -10.70
C SER A 124 -14.63 16.89 -11.35
N LYS A 125 -14.49 17.82 -12.31
CA LYS A 125 -15.58 18.26 -13.16
C LYS A 125 -15.97 17.16 -14.17
N PRO A 126 -17.14 17.30 -14.86
CA PRO A 126 -17.60 16.28 -15.83
C PRO A 126 -16.59 15.94 -16.92
N ASP A 127 -15.86 16.93 -17.43
CA ASP A 127 -14.93 16.80 -18.57
C ASP A 127 -13.47 16.57 -18.12
N GLU A 128 -13.24 16.42 -16.82
CA GLU A 128 -11.92 16.16 -16.26
C GLU A 128 -11.76 14.66 -15.93
N PRO A 129 -10.52 14.13 -15.92
CA PRO A 129 -10.23 12.78 -15.44
C PRO A 129 -10.85 12.52 -14.07
N LEU A 130 -11.39 11.33 -13.87
CA LEU A 130 -12.12 11.01 -12.66
C LEU A 130 -11.25 11.13 -11.41
N ARG A 131 -11.80 11.88 -10.44
CA ARG A 131 -11.23 12.01 -9.11
C ARG A 131 -12.35 12.13 -8.08
N TYR A 132 -12.25 11.32 -7.03
CA TYR A 132 -13.15 11.33 -5.89
C TYR A 132 -12.42 11.65 -4.60
N ALA A 133 -13.17 12.04 -3.57
CA ALA A 133 -12.68 12.05 -2.20
C ALA A 133 -12.37 10.61 -1.73
N ARG A 134 -11.51 10.47 -0.76
CA ARG A 134 -11.22 9.17 -0.15
C ARG A 134 -12.41 8.74 0.72
N HIS A 135 -12.77 7.47 0.63
CA HIS A 135 -13.76 6.91 1.57
C HIS A 135 -13.21 7.00 3.01
N PRO A 136 -14.00 7.42 4.01
CA PRO A 136 -13.51 7.63 5.38
C PRO A 136 -12.72 6.45 5.97
N LEU A 137 -13.15 5.22 5.70
CA LEU A 137 -12.48 4.02 6.24
C LEU A 137 -11.12 3.72 5.58
N VAL A 138 -10.80 4.30 4.42
CA VAL A 138 -9.47 4.18 3.80
C VAL A 138 -8.37 4.67 4.74
N TYR A 139 -8.62 5.76 5.46
CA TYR A 139 -7.64 6.32 6.40
C TYR A 139 -7.29 5.34 7.53
N LEU A 140 -8.25 4.52 7.96
CA LEU A 140 -8.03 3.49 8.98
C LEU A 140 -7.28 2.28 8.42
N VAL A 141 -7.58 1.88 7.19
CA VAL A 141 -6.86 0.80 6.49
C VAL A 141 -5.41 1.22 6.23
N GLU A 142 -5.20 2.43 5.71
CA GLU A 142 -3.87 2.99 5.47
C GLU A 142 -3.05 3.13 6.77
N ALA A 143 -3.66 3.62 7.86
CA ALA A 143 -2.97 3.71 9.14
C ALA A 143 -2.59 2.34 9.70
N ALA A 144 -3.44 1.33 9.52
CA ALA A 144 -3.11 -0.03 9.93
C ALA A 144 -1.92 -0.59 9.14
N ASP A 145 -1.89 -0.36 7.82
CA ASP A 145 -0.81 -0.73 6.93
C ASP A 145 0.49 0.00 7.32
N ASP A 146 0.48 1.33 7.39
CA ASP A 146 1.65 2.16 7.74
C ASP A 146 2.28 1.75 9.10
N ILE A 147 1.43 1.50 10.12
CA ILE A 147 1.90 1.10 11.45
C ILE A 147 2.48 -0.31 11.44
N CYS A 148 1.79 -1.26 10.79
CA CYS A 148 2.24 -2.65 10.76
C CYS A 148 3.52 -2.80 9.94
N TYR A 149 3.55 -2.24 8.74
CA TYR A 149 4.68 -2.30 7.84
C TYR A 149 5.96 -1.76 8.50
N GLN A 150 5.92 -0.51 8.99
CA GLN A 150 7.10 0.11 9.61
C GLN A 150 7.62 -0.65 10.83
N MET A 151 6.72 -1.16 11.67
CA MET A 151 7.15 -1.87 12.88
C MET A 151 7.65 -3.28 12.58
N MET A 152 7.09 -3.95 11.57
CA MET A 152 7.54 -5.26 11.14
C MET A 152 8.90 -5.19 10.44
N ASP A 153 9.15 -4.18 9.62
CA ASP A 153 10.43 -3.99 8.96
C ASP A 153 11.59 -3.86 9.95
N ILE A 154 11.41 -3.08 11.01
CA ILE A 154 12.43 -2.94 12.06
C ILE A 154 12.66 -4.26 12.81
N GLU A 155 11.59 -5.04 13.09
CA GLU A 155 11.72 -6.36 13.71
C GLU A 155 12.43 -7.35 12.77
N ASP A 156 12.08 -7.36 11.49
CA ASP A 156 12.69 -8.26 10.50
C ASP A 156 14.15 -7.88 10.27
N ALA A 157 14.51 -6.60 10.27
CA ALA A 157 15.90 -6.17 10.28
C ALA A 157 16.69 -6.70 11.47
N HIS A 158 16.06 -6.77 12.64
CA HIS A 158 16.66 -7.40 13.81
C HIS A 158 16.86 -8.92 13.62
N LYS A 159 15.82 -9.63 13.13
CA LYS A 159 15.91 -11.07 12.85
C LYS A 159 16.96 -11.41 11.80
N LEU A 160 17.09 -10.58 10.78
CA LEU A 160 18.08 -10.70 9.71
C LEU A 160 19.47 -10.21 10.12
N LYS A 161 19.64 -9.75 11.37
CA LYS A 161 20.89 -9.20 11.92
C LYS A 161 21.42 -7.96 11.18
N LEU A 162 20.54 -7.25 10.49
CA LEU A 162 20.83 -5.93 9.94
C LEU A 162 20.83 -4.85 11.01
N LEU A 163 20.08 -5.07 12.09
CA LEU A 163 20.10 -4.26 13.32
C LEU A 163 20.44 -5.14 14.51
N THR A 164 21.27 -4.63 15.40
CA THR A 164 21.52 -5.28 16.69
C THR A 164 20.31 -5.15 17.62
N HIS A 165 20.27 -5.96 18.69
CA HIS A 165 19.24 -5.84 19.72
C HIS A 165 19.18 -4.44 20.32
N ASP A 166 20.33 -3.87 20.67
CA ASP A 166 20.40 -2.56 21.31
C ASP A 166 19.97 -1.44 20.38
N GLU A 167 20.32 -1.50 19.10
CA GLU A 167 19.83 -0.55 18.08
C GLU A 167 18.30 -0.63 17.95
N THR A 168 17.74 -1.84 17.80
CA THR A 168 16.31 -2.07 17.67
C THR A 168 15.54 -1.60 18.89
N LYS A 169 16.03 -1.97 20.08
CA LYS A 169 15.47 -1.50 21.36
C LYS A 169 15.53 0.04 21.45
N GLY A 170 16.67 0.62 21.09
CA GLY A 170 16.86 2.08 21.09
C GLY A 170 15.88 2.80 20.20
N LEU A 171 15.58 2.28 18.99
CA LEU A 171 14.57 2.83 18.08
C LEU A 171 13.17 2.77 18.70
N TYR A 172 12.75 1.64 19.21
CA TYR A 172 11.42 1.50 19.82
C TYR A 172 11.26 2.31 21.10
N MET A 173 12.32 2.50 21.89
CA MET A 173 12.28 3.29 23.13
C MET A 173 12.04 4.77 22.86
N GLN A 174 12.31 5.29 21.66
CA GLN A 174 12.06 6.70 21.29
C GLN A 174 10.58 7.06 21.31
N PHE A 175 9.68 6.08 21.11
CA PHE A 175 8.23 6.29 21.14
C PHE A 175 7.65 6.57 22.52
N PHE A 176 8.44 6.47 23.60
CA PHE A 176 7.94 6.52 24.96
C PHE A 176 8.58 7.65 25.77
N ASP A 177 7.79 8.21 26.68
CA ASP A 177 8.28 9.11 27.71
C ASP A 177 9.15 8.38 28.76
N GLU A 178 9.83 9.12 29.60
CA GLU A 178 10.75 8.58 30.60
C GLU A 178 10.06 7.60 31.58
N LYS A 179 8.83 7.91 31.99
CA LYS A 179 8.05 7.05 32.90
C LYS A 179 7.74 5.69 32.25
N ARG A 180 7.33 5.70 31.01
CA ARG A 180 7.01 4.49 30.25
C ARG A 180 8.28 3.70 29.93
N ARG A 181 9.40 4.37 29.61
CA ARG A 181 10.71 3.73 29.39
C ARG A 181 11.15 2.94 30.60
N LYS A 182 11.10 3.53 31.81
CA LYS A 182 11.46 2.83 33.08
C LYS A 182 10.64 1.55 33.26
N ARG A 183 9.32 1.62 33.03
CA ARG A 183 8.45 0.44 33.14
C ARG A 183 8.79 -0.64 32.11
N ILE A 184 9.10 -0.25 30.88
CA ILE A 184 9.53 -1.19 29.82
C ILE A 184 10.85 -1.84 30.20
N GLU A 185 11.80 -1.09 30.74
CA GLU A 185 13.09 -1.63 31.22
C GLU A 185 12.92 -2.65 32.37
N GLU A 186 11.97 -2.42 33.27
CA GLU A 186 11.62 -3.40 34.30
C GLU A 186 11.12 -4.72 33.69
N VAL A 187 10.25 -4.63 32.69
CA VAL A 187 9.78 -5.83 31.96
C VAL A 187 10.94 -6.53 31.25
N CYS A 188 11.80 -5.78 30.56
CA CYS A 188 12.98 -6.35 29.90
C CYS A 188 14.00 -6.98 30.82
N ARG A 189 14.02 -6.64 32.11
CA ARG A 189 14.85 -7.34 33.09
C ARG A 189 14.28 -8.71 33.47
N ILE A 190 12.98 -8.88 33.42
CA ILE A 190 12.29 -10.13 33.72
C ILE A 190 12.28 -11.06 32.52
N VAL A 191 12.02 -10.50 31.34
CA VAL A 191 12.04 -11.23 30.07
C VAL A 191 13.47 -11.27 29.55
N THR A 192 14.09 -12.44 29.61
CA THR A 192 15.49 -12.61 29.20
C THR A 192 15.69 -12.96 27.75
N ASP A 193 14.66 -13.47 27.08
CA ASP A 193 14.69 -13.73 25.65
C ASP A 193 14.65 -12.43 24.84
N VAL A 194 15.61 -12.25 23.97
CA VAL A 194 15.82 -11.04 23.18
C VAL A 194 14.70 -10.81 22.18
N ASN A 195 14.21 -11.86 21.54
CA ASN A 195 13.13 -11.75 20.56
C ASN A 195 11.79 -11.41 21.25
N GLU A 196 11.55 -11.98 22.42
CA GLU A 196 10.38 -11.64 23.25
C GLU A 196 10.42 -10.18 23.72
N GLN A 197 11.59 -9.64 24.06
CA GLN A 197 11.74 -8.21 24.38
C GLN A 197 11.36 -7.34 23.18
N ILE A 198 11.86 -7.67 22.00
CA ILE A 198 11.54 -6.91 20.76
C ILE A 198 10.05 -7.03 20.42
N ALA A 199 9.45 -8.21 20.53
CA ALA A 199 8.02 -8.41 20.31
C ALA A 199 7.15 -7.58 21.27
N TYR A 200 7.54 -7.53 22.55
CA TYR A 200 6.87 -6.68 23.55
C TYR A 200 6.98 -5.19 23.21
N LEU A 201 8.17 -4.72 22.84
CA LEU A 201 8.42 -3.33 22.43
C LEU A 201 7.60 -2.97 21.19
N ARG A 202 7.65 -3.79 20.15
CA ARG A 202 6.84 -3.62 18.94
C ARG A 202 5.35 -3.49 19.26
N SER A 203 4.82 -4.39 20.10
CA SER A 203 3.42 -4.36 20.52
C SER A 203 3.08 -3.06 21.27
N SER A 204 3.98 -2.59 22.12
CA SER A 204 3.81 -1.35 22.88
C SER A 204 3.81 -0.11 21.97
N VAL A 205 4.72 -0.03 20.99
CA VAL A 205 4.81 1.04 20.00
C VAL A 205 3.56 1.04 19.13
N ARG A 206 3.15 -0.13 18.62
CA ARG A 206 1.92 -0.25 17.83
C ARG A 206 0.70 0.28 18.58
N GLY A 207 0.56 -0.06 19.88
CA GLY A 207 -0.53 0.46 20.71
C GLY A 207 -0.49 1.98 20.86
N ALA A 208 0.68 2.59 20.96
CA ALA A 208 0.84 4.05 21.04
C ALA A 208 0.45 4.73 19.70
N LEU A 209 0.91 4.19 18.58
CA LEU A 209 0.59 4.72 17.24
C LEU A 209 -0.90 4.57 16.90
N ILE A 210 -1.51 3.43 17.21
CA ILE A 210 -2.97 3.22 17.03
C ILE A 210 -3.76 4.29 17.81
N LYS A 211 -3.40 4.51 19.07
CA LYS A 211 -4.08 5.53 19.90
C LYS A 211 -3.97 6.91 19.28
N GLU A 212 -2.80 7.27 18.79
CA GLU A 212 -2.54 8.58 18.22
C GLU A 212 -3.24 8.76 16.86
N CYS A 213 -3.18 7.77 15.96
CA CYS A 213 -3.93 7.81 14.70
C CYS A 213 -5.44 7.87 14.94
N THR A 214 -5.95 7.17 15.98
CA THR A 214 -7.36 7.27 16.36
C THR A 214 -7.71 8.68 16.80
N ARG A 215 -6.87 9.36 17.57
CA ARG A 215 -7.05 10.75 17.96
C ARG A 215 -7.10 11.67 16.72
N VAL A 216 -6.12 11.53 15.82
CA VAL A 216 -6.07 12.33 14.58
C VAL A 216 -7.33 12.12 13.75
N PHE A 217 -7.79 10.89 13.60
CA PHE A 217 -9.01 10.58 12.86
C PHE A 217 -10.24 11.26 13.48
N THR A 218 -10.41 11.10 14.79
CA THR A 218 -11.59 11.64 15.52
C THR A 218 -11.61 13.17 15.52
N GLU A 219 -10.44 13.81 15.70
CA GLU A 219 -10.34 15.28 15.69
C GLU A 219 -10.54 15.91 14.30
N ASN A 220 -10.43 15.10 13.24
CA ASN A 220 -10.61 15.55 11.85
C ASN A 220 -11.81 14.88 11.16
N GLU A 221 -12.74 14.29 11.91
CA GLU A 221 -13.89 13.56 11.36
C GLU A 221 -14.66 14.38 10.32
N ASP A 222 -14.98 15.62 10.61
CA ASP A 222 -15.70 16.52 9.69
C ASP A 222 -14.94 16.74 8.38
N LYS A 223 -13.62 16.96 8.46
CA LYS A 223 -12.77 17.14 7.25
C LYS A 223 -12.69 15.86 6.42
N ILE A 224 -12.61 14.72 7.09
CA ILE A 224 -12.59 13.40 6.45
C ILE A 224 -13.90 13.14 5.73
N LEU A 225 -15.03 13.39 6.36
CA LEU A 225 -16.36 13.20 5.78
C LEU A 225 -16.62 14.16 4.61
N ASN A 226 -16.09 15.38 4.68
CA ASN A 226 -16.21 16.38 3.60
C ASN A 226 -15.16 16.21 2.48
N GLY A 227 -14.25 15.21 2.58
CA GLY A 227 -13.21 14.99 1.59
C GLY A 227 -12.10 16.04 1.57
N GLU A 228 -11.95 16.80 2.65
CA GLU A 228 -10.99 17.91 2.81
C GLU A 228 -9.70 17.49 3.54
N PHE A 229 -9.69 16.31 4.15
CA PHE A 229 -8.51 15.82 4.87
C PHE A 229 -7.48 15.23 3.91
N GLU A 230 -6.25 15.75 3.94
CA GLU A 230 -5.18 15.35 3.04
C GLU A 230 -4.14 14.46 3.72
N GLY A 231 -3.65 13.48 2.97
CA GLY A 231 -2.58 12.57 3.39
C GLY A 231 -3.02 11.48 4.38
N PRO A 232 -2.09 10.59 4.77
CA PRO A 232 -2.36 9.53 5.73
C PRO A 232 -2.39 10.05 7.18
N LEU A 233 -3.09 9.36 8.08
CA LEU A 233 -3.18 9.76 9.49
C LEU A 233 -1.82 9.84 10.18
N ILE A 234 -0.89 8.96 9.79
CA ILE A 234 0.44 8.85 10.42
C ILE A 234 1.32 10.10 10.25
N ILE A 235 1.11 10.92 9.22
CA ILE A 235 1.89 12.16 9.07
C ILE A 235 1.39 13.28 9.98
N HIS A 236 0.20 13.16 10.54
CA HIS A 236 -0.45 14.16 11.40
C HIS A 236 -0.37 13.83 12.90
N ILE A 237 0.31 12.75 13.28
CA ILE A 237 0.55 12.43 14.69
C ILE A 237 1.50 13.44 15.33
N CYS A 238 1.38 13.62 16.65
CA CYS A 238 2.21 14.59 17.37
C CYS A 238 3.60 14.03 17.73
N SER A 239 4.58 14.93 17.90
CA SER A 239 5.85 14.58 18.56
C SER A 239 5.61 14.22 20.04
N PRO A 240 6.40 13.28 20.62
CA PRO A 240 7.60 12.69 20.04
C PRO A 240 7.37 11.48 19.12
N LEU A 241 6.14 10.97 19.01
CA LEU A 241 5.81 9.78 18.22
C LEU A 241 6.15 9.96 16.74
N LYS A 242 5.88 11.15 16.18
CA LYS A 242 6.21 11.45 14.78
C LYS A 242 7.71 11.39 14.50
N GLU A 243 8.51 12.01 15.36
CA GLU A 243 9.97 11.99 15.22
C GLU A 243 10.54 10.57 15.32
N ALA A 244 10.04 9.77 16.26
CA ALA A 244 10.43 8.38 16.41
C ALA A 244 10.05 7.54 15.18
N TYR A 245 8.85 7.75 14.63
CA TYR A 245 8.38 7.08 13.43
C TYR A 245 9.25 7.44 12.21
N ASP A 246 9.53 8.72 12.01
CA ASP A 246 10.37 9.19 10.90
C ASP A 246 11.80 8.67 11.01
N ASN A 247 12.35 8.57 12.22
CA ASN A 247 13.66 7.96 12.44
C ASN A 247 13.67 6.48 12.09
N CYS A 248 12.63 5.71 12.48
CA CYS A 248 12.49 4.32 12.05
C CYS A 248 12.45 4.20 10.53
N SER A 249 11.69 5.08 9.84
CA SER A 249 11.60 5.10 8.37
C SER A 249 12.96 5.39 7.73
N ALA A 250 13.71 6.35 8.27
CA ALA A 250 15.05 6.69 7.78
C ALA A 250 16.03 5.51 7.91
N ILE A 251 16.02 4.83 9.06
CA ILE A 251 16.86 3.64 9.30
C ILE A 251 16.45 2.47 8.39
N ALA A 252 15.15 2.21 8.23
CA ALA A 252 14.65 1.19 7.31
C ALA A 252 15.15 1.46 5.88
N PHE A 253 15.02 2.69 5.40
CA PHE A 253 15.49 3.08 4.07
C PHE A 253 17.00 2.89 3.89
N GLN A 254 17.80 3.27 4.89
CA GLN A 254 19.26 3.22 4.78
C GLN A 254 19.83 1.82 4.94
N ARG A 255 19.26 1.00 5.82
CA ARG A 255 19.88 -0.26 6.26
C ARG A 255 19.16 -1.51 5.77
N ILE A 256 17.86 -1.42 5.46
CA ILE A 256 17.06 -2.55 5.00
C ILE A 256 16.93 -2.51 3.48
N TYR A 257 16.26 -1.49 2.94
CA TYR A 257 15.94 -1.45 1.51
C TYR A 257 17.15 -1.23 0.59
N ARG A 258 18.28 -0.82 1.15
CA ARG A 258 19.56 -0.69 0.44
C ARG A 258 20.54 -1.82 0.72
N SER A 259 20.12 -2.86 1.44
CA SER A 259 20.98 -4.03 1.65
C SER A 259 21.19 -4.77 0.33
N SER A 260 22.37 -5.38 0.16
CA SER A 260 22.70 -6.16 -1.05
C SER A 260 21.67 -7.25 -1.32
N ASP A 261 21.26 -7.96 -0.26
CA ASP A 261 20.33 -9.09 -0.36
C ASP A 261 18.97 -8.67 -0.92
N VAL A 262 18.44 -7.50 -0.49
CA VAL A 262 17.19 -6.95 -1.01
C VAL A 262 17.36 -6.51 -2.46
N LEU A 263 18.43 -5.78 -2.78
CA LEU A 263 18.68 -5.27 -4.13
C LEU A 263 18.89 -6.41 -5.15
N ASP A 264 19.55 -7.49 -4.76
CA ASP A 264 19.77 -8.66 -5.63
C ASP A 264 18.43 -9.37 -5.95
N ILE A 265 17.54 -9.50 -4.96
CA ILE A 265 16.18 -10.05 -5.15
C ILE A 265 15.34 -9.14 -6.04
N GLU A 266 15.38 -7.83 -5.82
CA GLU A 266 14.66 -6.85 -6.64
C GLU A 266 15.12 -6.87 -8.10
N LEU A 267 16.44 -6.93 -8.34
CA LEU A 267 17.02 -7.00 -9.69
C LEU A 267 16.65 -8.30 -10.40
N ALA A 268 16.71 -9.43 -9.69
CA ALA A 268 16.27 -10.72 -10.22
C ALA A 268 14.77 -10.69 -10.54
N GLY A 269 13.95 -10.17 -9.62
CA GLY A 269 12.50 -10.03 -9.76
C GLY A 269 12.12 -9.17 -10.96
N PHE A 270 12.78 -8.05 -11.15
CA PHE A 270 12.57 -7.17 -12.32
C PHE A 270 12.74 -7.94 -13.64
N ARG A 271 13.80 -8.73 -13.76
CA ARG A 271 14.07 -9.54 -14.96
C ARG A 271 13.05 -10.66 -15.15
N VAL A 272 12.70 -11.36 -14.07
CA VAL A 272 11.70 -12.45 -14.11
C VAL A 272 10.36 -11.90 -14.59
N ILE A 273 9.85 -10.83 -13.99
CA ILE A 273 8.57 -10.23 -14.35
C ILE A 273 8.58 -9.73 -15.80
N SER A 274 9.63 -9.00 -16.22
CA SER A 274 9.73 -8.49 -17.59
C SER A 274 9.71 -9.63 -18.61
N THR A 275 10.41 -10.73 -18.34
CA THR A 275 10.43 -11.90 -19.22
C THR A 275 9.09 -12.60 -19.29
N LEU A 276 8.43 -12.79 -18.13
CA LEU A 276 7.13 -13.44 -18.08
C LEU A 276 6.06 -12.63 -18.83
N ILE A 277 6.04 -11.31 -18.68
CA ILE A 277 5.10 -10.44 -19.40
C ILE A 277 5.32 -10.55 -20.91
N ASP A 278 6.57 -10.52 -21.36
CA ASP A 278 6.89 -10.65 -22.77
C ASP A 278 6.36 -11.97 -23.34
N LEU A 279 6.63 -13.08 -22.67
CA LEU A 279 6.15 -14.40 -23.06
C LEU A 279 4.62 -14.48 -23.08
N MET A 280 3.95 -13.94 -22.04
CA MET A 280 2.50 -13.97 -21.95
C MET A 280 1.83 -13.10 -23.01
N ILE A 281 2.35 -11.91 -23.29
CA ILE A 281 1.81 -11.03 -24.34
C ILE A 281 2.01 -11.67 -25.71
N ASN A 282 3.17 -12.25 -25.98
CA ASN A 282 3.41 -12.97 -27.23
C ASN A 282 2.47 -14.18 -27.38
N ALA A 283 2.21 -14.91 -26.31
CA ALA A 283 1.27 -16.03 -26.30
C ALA A 283 -0.16 -15.59 -26.61
N VAL A 284 -0.62 -14.51 -25.99
CA VAL A 284 -1.96 -13.96 -26.24
C VAL A 284 -2.11 -13.45 -27.68
N ARG A 285 -1.07 -12.82 -28.23
CA ARG A 285 -1.08 -12.28 -29.59
C ARG A 285 -0.91 -13.34 -30.67
N SER A 286 -0.33 -14.46 -30.35
CA SER A 286 -0.04 -15.54 -31.29
C SER A 286 -0.31 -16.91 -30.67
N PRO A 287 -1.58 -17.20 -30.31
CA PRO A 287 -1.91 -18.40 -29.55
C PRO A 287 -1.53 -19.70 -30.28
N GLU A 288 -1.52 -19.69 -31.62
CA GLU A 288 -1.13 -20.86 -32.43
C GLU A 288 0.38 -21.18 -32.37
N LYS A 289 1.21 -20.23 -31.89
CA LYS A 289 2.67 -20.38 -31.79
C LYS A 289 3.15 -20.57 -30.36
N SER A 290 2.23 -20.55 -29.41
CA SER A 290 2.54 -20.57 -27.98
C SER A 290 2.42 -21.98 -27.45
N TYR A 291 3.57 -22.63 -27.23
CA TYR A 291 3.71 -23.87 -26.50
C TYR A 291 4.78 -23.72 -25.43
#